data_1d2919d93e9a0ab9722b5c790674a926
#
_entry.id   1d2919d93e9a0ab9722b5c790674a926
#
_cell.length_a   1.000
_cell.length_b   1.000
_cell.length_c   1.000
_cell.angle_alpha   90.00
_cell.angle_beta   90.00
_cell.angle_gamma   90.00
#
_symmetry.space_group_name_H-M   'P 1'
#
loop_
_entity.id
_entity.type
_entity.pdbx_description
1 polymer ?
#
loop_
_entity_poly.entity_id
_entity_poly.type
_entity_poly.pdbx_seq_one_letter_code
_entity_poly.pdbx_strand_id
1 'polypeptide(L)'
;MAWFKREKKSIENPTPVDERRVRTEGLWTKCSACRAIVWKKDIETNWQVCPKCNHHFRLSSRQRLSLLLDDKEWIEYDSELASSDPLKFTDTKAYAQRLKDAQQKVGMKDAVVTADGRVGGRPVICCSMEFGFIGGSMGAVVGEKVTLAIERCIEQKKPLIIVSCSGGARMMEGVVSLMQLAKVAAALARLDDARLPFISLLTDPTTGGVTASYAMLGDLNIAEPGALIGFAGPRVIEQTIRQKLPEGFQTAEFLLEHGFLDAVVPRKELKTYITNALGFFMD
;
A
#
# COMPACT_ATOMS: atom_id res chain seq x y z
N MET A 1 -58.93 -18.06 58.68
CA MET A 1 -58.99 -18.93 57.47
C MET A 1 -57.93 -18.53 56.53
N ALA A 2 -56.80 -19.22 56.50
CA ALA A 2 -55.69 -18.98 55.63
C ALA A 2 -55.57 -20.16 54.69
N TRP A 3 -56.04 -19.96 53.47
CA TRP A 3 -55.96 -20.99 52.44
C TRP A 3 -55.13 -20.49 51.29
N PHE A 4 -54.18 -21.37 50.82
CA PHE A 4 -53.20 -21.23 49.75
C PHE A 4 -51.89 -20.45 50.08
N LYS A 5 -50.99 -21.16 50.77
CA LYS A 5 -49.56 -20.95 50.56
C LYS A 5 -49.11 -21.69 49.28
N ARG A 6 -48.90 -21.00 48.20
CA ARG A 6 -48.23 -21.54 47.03
C ARG A 6 -46.74 -21.66 47.35
N GLU A 7 -46.24 -22.87 47.51
CA GLU A 7 -44.79 -23.09 47.50
C GLU A 7 -44.25 -22.69 46.11
N LYS A 8 -43.41 -21.68 46.07
CA LYS A 8 -42.60 -21.39 44.89
C LYS A 8 -41.55 -22.48 44.77
N LYS A 9 -41.78 -23.49 43.90
CA LYS A 9 -40.69 -24.31 43.42
C LYS A 9 -39.76 -23.39 42.65
N SER A 10 -38.51 -23.21 43.13
CA SER A 10 -37.43 -22.62 42.37
C SER A 10 -37.21 -23.50 41.13
N ILE A 11 -37.42 -22.95 39.96
CA ILE A 11 -36.99 -23.56 38.73
C ILE A 11 -35.47 -23.56 38.83
N GLU A 12 -34.86 -24.71 39.10
CA GLU A 12 -33.42 -24.87 38.89
C GLU A 12 -33.17 -24.61 37.41
N ASN A 13 -32.54 -23.50 37.13
CA ASN A 13 -32.04 -23.27 35.79
C ASN A 13 -31.05 -24.40 35.48
N PRO A 14 -31.25 -25.14 34.39
CA PRO A 14 -30.25 -26.09 33.95
C PRO A 14 -28.94 -25.32 33.78
N THR A 15 -27.87 -25.94 34.27
CA THR A 15 -26.47 -25.48 34.12
C THR A 15 -26.29 -24.72 32.83
N PRO A 16 -25.63 -23.55 32.84
CA PRO A 16 -25.43 -22.79 31.60
C PRO A 16 -24.73 -23.70 30.61
N VAL A 17 -25.41 -24.07 29.56
CA VAL A 17 -24.78 -24.49 28.32
C VAL A 17 -23.83 -23.35 28.03
N ASP A 18 -22.55 -23.66 28.00
CA ASP A 18 -21.49 -22.75 27.58
C ASP A 18 -21.93 -22.20 26.23
N GLU A 19 -22.67 -21.09 26.25
CA GLU A 19 -22.99 -20.30 25.07
C GLU A 19 -21.65 -19.80 24.61
N ARG A 20 -21.00 -20.60 23.78
CA ARG A 20 -19.97 -20.10 22.88
C ARG A 20 -20.64 -19.04 22.03
N ARG A 21 -20.74 -17.84 22.60
CA ARG A 21 -20.97 -16.61 21.80
C ARG A 21 -19.81 -16.52 20.83
N VAL A 22 -20.03 -17.11 19.66
CA VAL A 22 -19.14 -16.88 18.54
C VAL A 22 -19.15 -15.37 18.37
N ARG A 23 -18.05 -14.72 18.78
CA ARG A 23 -17.87 -13.30 18.53
C ARG A 23 -17.81 -13.12 17.03
N THR A 24 -18.93 -12.78 16.43
CA THR A 24 -19.05 -12.50 14.99
C THR A 24 -18.56 -11.09 14.66
N GLU A 25 -18.28 -10.28 15.68
CA GLU A 25 -17.67 -8.96 15.52
C GLU A 25 -16.29 -9.09 14.89
N GLY A 26 -16.08 -8.39 13.78
CA GLY A 26 -14.83 -8.39 13.04
C GLY A 26 -14.68 -9.51 11.99
N LEU A 27 -15.64 -10.44 11.87
CA LEU A 27 -15.63 -11.49 10.85
C LEU A 27 -16.15 -11.01 9.49
N TRP A 28 -16.92 -9.91 9.48
CA TRP A 28 -17.56 -9.36 8.30
C TRP A 28 -17.00 -7.99 7.97
N THR A 29 -16.83 -7.71 6.69
CA THR A 29 -16.38 -6.42 6.18
C THR A 29 -17.37 -5.91 5.15
N LYS A 30 -17.74 -4.63 5.23
CA LYS A 30 -18.56 -3.98 4.21
C LYS A 30 -17.65 -3.45 3.11
N CYS A 31 -17.89 -3.88 1.88
CA CYS A 31 -17.16 -3.37 0.73
C CYS A 31 -17.43 -1.88 0.53
N SER A 32 -16.40 -1.06 0.37
CA SER A 32 -16.52 0.38 0.14
C SER A 32 -17.14 0.73 -1.20
N ALA A 33 -16.94 -0.11 -2.21
CA ALA A 33 -17.48 0.10 -3.55
C ALA A 33 -18.93 -0.39 -3.69
N CYS A 34 -19.18 -1.70 -3.60
CA CYS A 34 -20.53 -2.25 -3.81
C CYS A 34 -21.41 -2.30 -2.54
N ARG A 35 -20.89 -1.92 -1.37
CA ARG A 35 -21.56 -1.94 -0.06
C ARG A 35 -22.02 -3.32 0.43
N ALA A 36 -21.71 -4.39 -0.29
CA ALA A 36 -22.00 -5.75 0.13
C ALA A 36 -21.24 -6.09 1.41
N ILE A 37 -21.91 -6.83 2.29
CA ILE A 37 -21.28 -7.41 3.48
C ILE A 37 -20.63 -8.72 3.03
N VAL A 38 -19.32 -8.84 3.21
CA VAL A 38 -18.53 -10.00 2.78
C VAL A 38 -17.77 -10.56 3.97
N TRP A 39 -17.64 -11.86 4.02
CA TRP A 39 -16.85 -12.49 5.06
C TRP A 39 -15.37 -12.17 4.88
N LYS A 40 -14.71 -11.76 5.95
CA LYS A 40 -13.32 -11.30 5.93
C LYS A 40 -12.39 -12.38 5.38
N LYS A 41 -12.62 -13.64 5.73
CA LYS A 41 -11.83 -14.76 5.24
C LYS A 41 -11.96 -14.95 3.72
N ASP A 42 -13.15 -14.69 3.13
CA ASP A 42 -13.32 -14.74 1.68
C ASP A 42 -12.53 -13.64 0.98
N ILE A 43 -12.44 -12.46 1.60
CA ILE A 43 -11.60 -11.37 1.10
C ILE A 43 -10.12 -11.75 1.18
N GLU A 44 -9.69 -12.33 2.30
CA GLU A 44 -8.31 -12.77 2.52
C GLU A 44 -7.88 -13.86 1.53
N THR A 45 -8.72 -14.89 1.35
CA THR A 45 -8.45 -15.97 0.39
C THR A 45 -8.53 -15.50 -1.06
N ASN A 46 -9.30 -14.44 -1.34
CA ASN A 46 -9.43 -13.80 -2.65
C ASN A 46 -8.42 -12.66 -2.85
N TRP A 47 -7.23 -12.71 -2.22
CA TRP A 47 -6.14 -11.74 -2.42
C TRP A 47 -6.51 -10.32 -2.00
N GLN A 48 -7.35 -10.15 -0.99
CA GLN A 48 -7.91 -8.87 -0.58
C GLN A 48 -8.68 -8.16 -1.71
N VAL A 49 -9.41 -8.94 -2.51
CA VAL A 49 -10.30 -8.45 -3.57
C VAL A 49 -11.73 -8.84 -3.24
N CYS A 50 -12.66 -7.92 -3.38
CA CYS A 50 -14.08 -8.19 -3.13
C CYS A 50 -14.61 -9.27 -4.09
N PRO A 51 -15.15 -10.41 -3.60
CA PRO A 51 -15.66 -11.46 -4.48
C PRO A 51 -16.97 -11.08 -5.20
N LYS A 52 -17.57 -9.93 -4.85
CA LYS A 52 -18.84 -9.46 -5.44
C LYS A 52 -18.65 -8.45 -6.57
N CYS A 53 -17.67 -7.56 -6.46
CA CYS A 53 -17.47 -6.46 -7.41
C CYS A 53 -16.03 -6.28 -7.85
N ASN A 54 -15.11 -7.17 -7.46
CA ASN A 54 -13.69 -7.11 -7.76
C ASN A 54 -12.96 -5.86 -7.26
N HIS A 55 -13.58 -5.09 -6.34
CA HIS A 55 -12.88 -3.97 -5.72
C HIS A 55 -11.64 -4.45 -4.96
N HIS A 56 -10.49 -3.82 -5.20
CA HIS A 56 -9.21 -4.12 -4.58
C HIS A 56 -9.10 -3.38 -3.24
N PHE A 57 -9.13 -4.10 -2.12
CA PHE A 57 -8.83 -3.51 -0.81
C PHE A 57 -7.34 -3.24 -0.69
N ARG A 58 -6.97 -2.27 0.14
CA ARG A 58 -5.56 -1.98 0.43
C ARG A 58 -4.86 -3.15 1.10
N LEU A 59 -3.62 -3.36 0.71
CA LEU A 59 -2.71 -4.32 1.32
C LEU A 59 -1.67 -3.59 2.15
N SER A 60 -1.18 -4.23 3.21
CA SER A 60 0.06 -3.80 3.84
C SER A 60 1.26 -4.09 2.92
N SER A 61 2.36 -3.39 3.14
CA SER A 61 3.61 -3.58 2.40
C SER A 61 4.09 -5.04 2.43
N ARG A 62 4.04 -5.69 3.60
CA ARG A 62 4.45 -7.10 3.76
C ARG A 62 3.50 -8.08 3.07
N GLN A 63 2.17 -7.83 3.11
CA GLN A 63 1.22 -8.61 2.32
C GLN A 63 1.50 -8.48 0.83
N ARG A 64 1.84 -7.29 0.36
CA ARG A 64 2.18 -7.03 -1.04
C ARG A 64 3.42 -7.81 -1.45
N LEU A 65 4.49 -7.77 -0.66
CA LEU A 65 5.70 -8.56 -0.92
C LEU A 65 5.40 -10.06 -0.96
N SER A 66 4.60 -10.57 -0.02
CA SER A 66 4.19 -11.99 -0.02
C SER A 66 3.38 -12.43 -1.23
N LEU A 67 2.74 -11.48 -1.94
CA LEU A 67 2.01 -11.75 -3.18
C LEU A 67 2.91 -11.77 -4.41
N LEU A 68 3.92 -10.92 -4.42
CA LEU A 68 4.78 -10.74 -5.58
C LEU A 68 5.98 -11.69 -5.56
N LEU A 69 6.63 -11.83 -4.41
CA LEU A 69 7.83 -12.66 -4.29
C LEU A 69 7.49 -14.16 -4.30
N ASP A 70 8.42 -14.96 -4.81
CA ASP A 70 8.24 -16.41 -4.95
C ASP A 70 8.20 -17.09 -3.59
N ASP A 71 9.17 -16.75 -2.76
CA ASP A 71 9.30 -17.25 -1.41
C ASP A 71 8.62 -16.25 -0.46
N LYS A 72 7.95 -16.77 0.57
CA LYS A 72 7.39 -15.92 1.62
C LYS A 72 8.48 -15.31 2.51
N GLU A 73 9.71 -15.67 2.27
CA GLU A 73 10.92 -15.18 2.93
C GLU A 73 11.70 -14.29 1.97
N TRP A 74 12.08 -13.12 2.42
CA TRP A 74 12.93 -12.17 1.72
C TRP A 74 13.92 -11.55 2.70
N ILE A 75 15.00 -11.01 2.17
CA ILE A 75 15.94 -10.23 2.99
C ILE A 75 15.44 -8.79 3.01
N GLU A 76 15.08 -8.29 4.19
CA GLU A 76 14.70 -6.90 4.38
C GLU A 76 15.95 -6.04 4.63
N TYR A 77 16.11 -4.97 3.85
CA TYR A 77 17.20 -4.02 4.02
C TYR A 77 16.74 -2.75 4.73
N ASP A 78 17.65 -2.12 5.46
CA ASP A 78 17.50 -0.81 6.06
C ASP A 78 16.27 -0.68 6.98
N SER A 79 15.86 -1.77 7.62
CA SER A 79 14.69 -1.82 8.50
C SER A 79 14.79 -0.87 9.70
N GLU A 80 16.01 -0.53 10.14
CA GLU A 80 16.28 0.31 11.31
C GLU A 80 16.28 1.81 11.00
N LEU A 81 16.27 2.21 9.73
CA LEU A 81 16.19 3.62 9.36
C LEU A 81 14.84 4.22 9.82
N ALA A 82 14.91 5.29 10.57
CA ALA A 82 13.75 5.97 11.14
C ALA A 82 13.83 7.48 10.89
N SER A 83 12.69 8.09 10.56
CA SER A 83 12.59 9.55 10.45
C SER A 83 12.84 10.22 11.79
N SER A 84 13.52 11.35 11.72
CA SER A 84 13.67 12.32 12.80
C SER A 84 12.72 13.50 12.58
N ASP A 85 12.60 14.38 13.57
CA ASP A 85 11.84 15.62 13.47
C ASP A 85 12.79 16.84 13.55
N PRO A 86 13.55 17.12 12.44
CA PRO A 86 14.53 18.21 12.46
C PRO A 86 13.87 19.59 12.53
N LEU A 87 12.61 19.71 12.11
CA LEU A 87 11.87 20.97 12.07
C LEU A 87 11.08 21.23 13.35
N LYS A 88 11.01 20.25 14.27
CA LYS A 88 10.13 20.28 15.46
C LYS A 88 8.70 20.67 15.09
N PHE A 89 8.21 20.06 14.00
CA PHE A 89 6.92 20.39 13.41
C PHE A 89 5.77 20.04 14.34
N THR A 90 4.86 20.98 14.50
CA THR A 90 3.62 20.78 15.27
C THR A 90 2.48 21.48 14.55
N ASP A 91 1.40 20.74 14.29
CA ASP A 91 0.09 21.24 13.92
C ASP A 91 -0.92 20.95 15.04
N THR A 92 -1.88 20.06 14.84
CA THR A 92 -2.76 19.54 15.91
C THR A 92 -2.05 18.58 16.85
N LYS A 93 -0.89 18.02 16.43
CA LYS A 93 -0.08 17.07 17.19
C LYS A 93 1.38 17.17 16.74
N ALA A 94 2.32 17.07 17.68
CA ALA A 94 3.75 17.08 17.38
C ALA A 94 4.13 15.91 16.45
N TYR A 95 4.94 16.16 15.42
CA TYR A 95 5.35 15.16 14.46
C TYR A 95 6.10 13.99 15.10
N ALA A 96 6.97 14.26 16.06
CA ALA A 96 7.66 13.22 16.83
C ALA A 96 6.68 12.23 17.50
N GLN A 97 5.52 12.72 17.97
CA GLN A 97 4.50 11.84 18.54
C GLN A 97 3.73 11.06 17.46
N ARG A 98 3.47 11.68 16.29
CA ARG A 98 2.86 10.97 15.13
C ARG A 98 3.75 9.82 14.65
N LEU A 99 5.08 10.03 14.61
CA LEU A 99 6.04 8.98 14.26
C LEU A 99 5.94 7.80 15.23
N LYS A 100 5.97 8.05 16.52
CA LYS A 100 5.85 7.00 17.56
C LYS A 100 4.54 6.22 17.42
N ASP A 101 3.42 6.90 17.24
CA ASP A 101 2.11 6.27 17.09
C ASP A 101 2.05 5.41 15.81
N ALA A 102 2.58 5.92 14.69
CA ALA A 102 2.63 5.20 13.44
C ALA A 102 3.52 3.95 13.55
N GLN A 103 4.70 4.08 14.15
CA GLN A 103 5.62 2.96 14.40
C GLN A 103 4.96 1.87 15.26
N GLN A 104 4.29 2.25 16.33
CA GLN A 104 3.58 1.29 17.20
C GLN A 104 2.41 0.61 16.46
N LYS A 105 1.66 1.37 15.67
CA LYS A 105 0.48 0.87 14.94
C LYS A 105 0.86 -0.10 13.84
N VAL A 106 1.93 0.19 13.10
CA VAL A 106 2.30 -0.56 11.89
C VAL A 106 3.40 -1.59 12.15
N GLY A 107 4.17 -1.40 13.23
CA GLY A 107 5.33 -2.26 13.54
C GLY A 107 6.53 -2.03 12.60
N MET A 108 6.64 -0.83 12.01
CA MET A 108 7.71 -0.45 11.09
C MET A 108 8.29 0.90 11.50
N LYS A 109 9.53 1.19 11.10
CA LYS A 109 10.21 2.45 11.40
C LYS A 109 9.79 3.60 10.48
N ASP A 110 9.43 3.30 9.22
CA ASP A 110 8.92 4.28 8.25
C ASP A 110 8.05 3.60 7.16
N ALA A 111 7.57 4.37 6.18
CA ALA A 111 6.49 4.02 5.26
C ALA A 111 6.92 3.15 4.06
N VAL A 112 8.05 2.46 4.10
CA VAL A 112 8.49 1.56 3.01
C VAL A 112 9.29 0.38 3.54
N VAL A 113 9.04 -0.81 2.96
CA VAL A 113 9.88 -2.01 3.10
C VAL A 113 10.68 -2.18 1.83
N THR A 114 11.99 -2.39 1.98
CA THR A 114 12.90 -2.75 0.90
C THR A 114 13.29 -4.22 1.05
N ALA A 115 13.05 -5.02 0.03
CA ALA A 115 13.20 -6.45 0.06
C ALA A 115 14.04 -6.97 -1.11
N ASP A 116 14.93 -7.89 -0.84
CA ASP A 116 15.61 -8.70 -1.84
C ASP A 116 14.93 -10.06 -1.91
N GLY A 117 14.51 -10.48 -3.09
CA GLY A 117 13.78 -11.71 -3.30
C GLY A 117 13.79 -12.17 -4.76
N ARG A 118 12.83 -13.01 -5.12
CA ARG A 118 12.67 -13.52 -6.49
C ARG A 118 11.24 -13.36 -6.97
N VAL A 119 11.08 -13.12 -8.26
CA VAL A 119 9.79 -13.12 -8.95
C VAL A 119 9.91 -14.01 -10.19
N GLY A 120 9.17 -15.10 -10.24
CA GLY A 120 9.28 -16.08 -11.31
C GLY A 120 10.69 -16.66 -11.46
N GLY A 121 11.37 -16.93 -10.33
CA GLY A 121 12.74 -17.41 -10.27
C GLY A 121 13.83 -16.35 -10.48
N ARG A 122 13.50 -15.14 -10.97
CA ARG A 122 14.46 -14.05 -11.22
C ARG A 122 14.71 -13.23 -9.97
N PRO A 123 15.99 -12.95 -9.61
CA PRO A 123 16.30 -12.09 -8.47
C PRO A 123 15.87 -10.66 -8.74
N VAL A 124 15.28 -10.00 -7.75
CA VAL A 124 14.78 -8.62 -7.83
C VAL A 124 15.02 -7.87 -6.53
N ILE A 125 15.15 -6.56 -6.58
CA ILE A 125 14.96 -5.68 -5.42
C ILE A 125 13.54 -5.07 -5.51
N CYS A 126 12.78 -5.20 -4.44
CA CYS A 126 11.40 -4.73 -4.39
C CYS A 126 11.19 -3.74 -3.23
N CYS A 127 10.71 -2.54 -3.53
CA CYS A 127 10.27 -1.56 -2.54
C CYS A 127 8.74 -1.59 -2.46
N SER A 128 8.17 -1.77 -1.27
CA SER A 128 6.72 -1.73 -1.08
C SER A 128 6.34 -0.70 -0.04
N MET A 129 5.55 0.30 -0.44
CA MET A 129 5.10 1.37 0.44
C MET A 129 3.99 0.89 1.39
N GLU A 130 3.97 1.48 2.59
CA GLU A 130 3.01 1.17 3.65
C GLU A 130 2.08 2.35 3.91
N PHE A 131 0.86 2.26 3.41
CA PHE A 131 -0.14 3.33 3.58
C PHE A 131 -0.55 3.54 5.03
N GLY A 132 -0.49 2.51 5.86
CA GLY A 132 -0.80 2.59 7.29
C GLY A 132 0.12 3.52 8.07
N PHE A 133 1.35 3.76 7.55
CA PHE A 133 2.31 4.68 8.15
C PHE A 133 2.14 6.09 7.58
N ILE A 134 1.45 6.95 8.31
CA ILE A 134 1.18 8.36 7.95
C ILE A 134 0.72 8.52 6.48
N GLY A 135 -0.26 7.71 6.05
CA GLY A 135 -0.78 7.74 4.68
C GLY A 135 0.21 7.32 3.60
N GLY A 136 1.24 6.53 3.93
CA GLY A 136 2.30 6.16 2.99
C GLY A 136 3.12 7.35 2.50
N SER A 137 3.11 8.47 3.24
CA SER A 137 3.77 9.70 2.79
C SER A 137 5.29 9.54 2.72
N MET A 138 5.89 10.06 1.65
CA MET A 138 7.32 10.03 1.41
C MET A 138 8.02 11.13 2.22
N GLY A 139 8.80 10.72 3.22
CA GLY A 139 9.77 11.56 3.94
C GLY A 139 11.21 11.19 3.57
N ALA A 140 12.16 11.74 4.33
CA ALA A 140 13.59 11.52 4.14
C ALA A 140 13.97 10.05 4.10
N VAL A 141 13.41 9.24 5.02
CA VAL A 141 13.72 7.80 5.13
C VAL A 141 13.17 7.01 3.95
N VAL A 142 11.96 7.32 3.47
CA VAL A 142 11.42 6.65 2.26
C VAL A 142 12.31 6.93 1.06
N GLY A 143 12.68 8.20 0.85
CA GLY A 143 13.58 8.57 -0.24
C GLY A 143 14.95 7.92 -0.12
N GLU A 144 15.52 7.85 1.09
CA GLU A 144 16.80 7.17 1.37
C GLU A 144 16.71 5.69 1.04
N LYS A 145 15.73 4.97 1.58
CA LYS A 145 15.57 3.52 1.38
C LYS A 145 15.37 3.17 -0.10
N VAL A 146 14.57 3.97 -0.83
CA VAL A 146 14.39 3.77 -2.28
C VAL A 146 15.69 4.03 -3.03
N THR A 147 16.44 5.08 -2.67
CA THR A 147 17.76 5.37 -3.28
C THR A 147 18.75 4.23 -3.04
N LEU A 148 18.86 3.75 -1.80
CA LEU A 148 19.72 2.61 -1.46
C LEU A 148 19.31 1.33 -2.19
N ALA A 149 17.99 1.11 -2.37
CA ALA A 149 17.49 -0.01 -3.17
C ALA A 149 17.94 0.07 -4.62
N ILE A 150 17.88 1.27 -5.22
CA ILE A 150 18.36 1.52 -6.60
C ILE A 150 19.87 1.25 -6.69
N GLU A 151 20.65 1.74 -5.74
CA GLU A 151 22.10 1.51 -5.71
C GLU A 151 22.43 0.03 -5.61
N ARG A 152 21.71 -0.73 -4.78
CA ARG A 152 21.84 -2.21 -4.71
C ARG A 152 21.45 -2.89 -6.02
N CYS A 153 20.42 -2.39 -6.73
CA CYS A 153 20.10 -2.92 -8.05
C CYS A 153 21.28 -2.80 -9.01
N ILE A 154 21.94 -1.65 -9.02
CA ILE A 154 23.12 -1.39 -9.88
C ILE A 154 24.28 -2.30 -9.48
N GLU A 155 24.60 -2.37 -8.19
CA GLU A 155 25.70 -3.20 -7.66
C GLU A 155 25.50 -4.69 -7.94
N GLN A 156 24.27 -5.18 -7.74
CA GLN A 156 23.94 -6.60 -7.85
C GLN A 156 23.37 -7.00 -9.22
N LYS A 157 23.25 -6.04 -10.15
CA LYS A 157 22.67 -6.24 -11.48
C LYS A 157 21.26 -6.87 -11.43
N LYS A 158 20.41 -6.37 -10.55
CA LYS A 158 19.03 -6.82 -10.36
C LYS A 158 18.06 -5.77 -10.84
N PRO A 159 16.91 -6.16 -11.42
CA PRO A 159 15.81 -5.24 -11.73
C PRO A 159 15.18 -4.68 -10.46
N LEU A 160 14.58 -3.51 -10.59
CA LEU A 160 13.86 -2.81 -9.55
C LEU A 160 12.34 -2.94 -9.72
N ILE A 161 11.63 -3.19 -8.64
CA ILE A 161 10.17 -3.09 -8.57
C ILE A 161 9.83 -2.13 -7.45
N ILE A 162 9.04 -1.08 -7.73
CA ILE A 162 8.50 -0.21 -6.68
C ILE A 162 6.98 -0.31 -6.69
N VAL A 163 6.42 -0.72 -5.55
CA VAL A 163 4.97 -0.72 -5.31
C VAL A 163 4.61 0.54 -4.56
N SER A 164 3.97 1.46 -5.26
CA SER A 164 3.55 2.75 -4.73
C SER A 164 2.16 2.66 -4.09
N CYS A 165 2.04 3.16 -2.85
CA CYS A 165 0.78 3.35 -2.14
C CYS A 165 0.94 4.55 -1.19
N SER A 166 0.60 5.75 -1.66
CA SER A 166 1.00 6.99 -0.98
C SER A 166 0.05 8.15 -1.21
N GLY A 167 -0.12 8.96 -0.16
CA GLY A 167 -0.74 10.28 -0.22
C GLY A 167 0.19 11.40 -0.71
N GLY A 168 1.46 11.11 -1.02
CA GLY A 168 2.42 12.09 -1.55
C GLY A 168 3.57 12.43 -0.60
N ALA A 169 4.15 13.63 -0.74
CA ALA A 169 5.25 14.10 0.09
C ALA A 169 4.82 14.35 1.55
N ARG A 170 5.69 14.03 2.50
CA ARG A 170 5.43 14.20 3.95
C ARG A 170 5.59 15.65 4.35
N MET A 171 4.47 16.37 4.52
CA MET A 171 4.45 17.80 4.82
C MET A 171 5.21 18.17 6.10
N MET A 172 5.22 17.31 7.12
CA MET A 172 5.89 17.54 8.39
C MET A 172 7.43 17.61 8.26
N GLU A 173 7.99 17.11 7.19
CA GLU A 173 9.42 17.20 6.89
C GLU A 173 9.76 18.34 5.92
N GLY A 174 8.77 19.14 5.54
CA GLY A 174 8.92 20.34 4.72
C GLY A 174 9.68 20.09 3.41
N VAL A 175 10.63 20.96 3.09
CA VAL A 175 11.43 20.88 1.86
C VAL A 175 12.25 19.59 1.75
N VAL A 176 12.63 18.98 2.88
CA VAL A 176 13.41 17.73 2.88
C VAL A 176 12.62 16.61 2.18
N SER A 177 11.30 16.51 2.41
CA SER A 177 10.47 15.53 1.71
C SER A 177 10.36 15.81 0.20
N LEU A 178 10.34 17.07 -0.20
CA LEU A 178 10.33 17.44 -1.63
C LEU A 178 11.66 17.10 -2.30
N MET A 179 12.78 17.30 -1.62
CA MET A 179 14.10 16.96 -2.17
C MET A 179 14.30 15.44 -2.40
N GLN A 180 13.47 14.59 -1.76
CA GLN A 180 13.50 13.16 -2.06
C GLN A 180 13.05 12.84 -3.49
N LEU A 181 12.18 13.67 -4.09
CA LEU A 181 11.76 13.53 -5.49
C LEU A 181 12.97 13.59 -6.41
N ALA A 182 13.79 14.65 -6.26
CA ALA A 182 15.00 14.84 -7.05
C ALA A 182 16.05 13.75 -6.78
N LYS A 183 16.23 13.37 -5.51
CA LYS A 183 17.19 12.34 -5.09
C LYS A 183 16.89 10.99 -5.73
N VAL A 184 15.64 10.54 -5.66
CA VAL A 184 15.22 9.24 -6.23
C VAL A 184 15.28 9.30 -7.76
N ALA A 185 14.84 10.40 -8.39
CA ALA A 185 14.94 10.56 -9.85
C ALA A 185 16.39 10.51 -10.35
N ALA A 186 17.32 11.14 -9.65
CA ALA A 186 18.74 11.06 -9.98
C ALA A 186 19.32 9.65 -9.82
N ALA A 187 18.86 8.90 -8.83
CA ALA A 187 19.27 7.50 -8.67
C ALA A 187 18.69 6.61 -9.79
N LEU A 188 17.42 6.84 -10.20
CA LEU A 188 16.80 6.13 -11.32
C LEU A 188 17.51 6.39 -12.65
N ALA A 189 18.00 7.61 -12.89
CA ALA A 189 18.82 7.90 -14.07
C ALA A 189 20.10 7.02 -14.11
N ARG A 190 20.74 6.79 -12.96
CA ARG A 190 21.89 5.85 -12.87
C ARG A 190 21.50 4.40 -13.11
N LEU A 191 20.26 4.00 -12.73
CA LEU A 191 19.73 2.67 -12.99
C LEU A 191 19.52 2.46 -14.50
N ASP A 192 18.98 3.48 -15.19
CA ASP A 192 18.81 3.48 -16.63
C ASP A 192 20.15 3.41 -17.37
N ASP A 193 21.15 4.21 -16.95
CA ASP A 193 22.52 4.13 -17.47
C ASP A 193 23.11 2.71 -17.32
N ALA A 194 22.75 2.01 -16.23
CA ALA A 194 23.15 0.62 -15.99
C ALA A 194 22.32 -0.40 -16.80
N ARG A 195 21.32 0.03 -17.58
CA ARG A 195 20.44 -0.81 -18.39
C ARG A 195 19.68 -1.86 -17.56
N LEU A 196 19.26 -1.49 -16.37
CA LEU A 196 18.49 -2.36 -15.48
C LEU A 196 17.03 -1.89 -15.43
N PRO A 197 16.06 -2.79 -15.68
CA PRO A 197 14.67 -2.41 -15.77
C PRO A 197 14.08 -1.99 -14.42
N PHE A 198 13.23 -0.99 -14.49
CA PHE A 198 12.40 -0.50 -13.39
C PHE A 198 10.91 -0.70 -13.69
N ILE A 199 10.24 -1.55 -12.92
CA ILE A 199 8.79 -1.75 -12.98
C ILE A 199 8.14 -0.94 -11.85
N SER A 200 7.31 0.02 -12.23
CA SER A 200 6.47 0.79 -11.29
C SER A 200 5.07 0.19 -11.21
N LEU A 201 4.70 -0.30 -10.01
CA LEU A 201 3.35 -0.78 -9.72
C LEU A 201 2.60 0.26 -8.87
N LEU A 202 1.59 0.88 -9.47
CA LEU A 202 0.77 1.90 -8.83
C LEU A 202 -0.49 1.28 -8.21
N THR A 203 -0.71 1.53 -6.92
CA THR A 203 -1.88 1.01 -6.20
C THR A 203 -2.69 2.12 -5.55
N ASP A 204 -3.88 1.80 -5.02
CA ASP A 204 -4.79 2.78 -4.42
C ASP A 204 -4.39 3.20 -2.98
N PRO A 205 -4.13 4.51 -2.75
CA PRO A 205 -3.90 5.58 -3.72
C PRO A 205 -2.41 5.76 -4.05
N THR A 206 -2.09 6.34 -5.21
CA THR A 206 -0.75 6.86 -5.51
C THR A 206 -0.91 8.31 -5.94
N THR A 207 -0.60 9.26 -5.05
CA THR A 207 -0.92 10.68 -5.26
C THR A 207 0.23 11.61 -4.90
N GLY A 208 0.06 12.89 -5.25
CA GLY A 208 0.96 13.98 -4.87
C GLY A 208 2.36 13.85 -5.45
N GLY A 209 3.36 14.17 -4.64
CA GLY A 209 4.77 14.13 -5.04
C GLY A 209 5.26 12.75 -5.47
N VAL A 210 4.66 11.66 -4.96
CA VAL A 210 5.04 10.29 -5.36
C VAL A 210 4.66 10.05 -6.82
N THR A 211 3.43 10.38 -7.23
CA THR A 211 3.01 10.30 -8.65
C THR A 211 3.82 11.25 -9.53
N ALA A 212 4.07 12.48 -9.06
CA ALA A 212 4.84 13.48 -9.81
C ALA A 212 6.35 13.18 -9.87
N SER A 213 6.80 12.01 -9.44
CA SER A 213 8.20 11.60 -9.43
C SER A 213 8.35 10.13 -9.83
N TYR A 214 9.04 9.35 -9.02
CA TYR A 214 9.47 8.00 -9.36
C TYR A 214 8.34 7.05 -9.74
N ALA A 215 7.10 7.26 -9.25
CA ALA A 215 5.99 6.35 -9.56
C ALA A 215 5.58 6.37 -11.05
N MET A 216 5.96 7.42 -11.80
CA MET A 216 5.68 7.55 -13.23
C MET A 216 6.96 7.50 -14.09
N LEU A 217 8.08 7.03 -13.51
CA LEU A 217 9.37 6.92 -14.18
C LEU A 217 9.79 5.47 -14.48
N GLY A 218 8.85 4.52 -14.38
CA GLY A 218 9.13 3.13 -14.73
C GLY A 218 9.33 2.92 -16.22
N ASP A 219 10.17 1.98 -16.60
CA ASP A 219 10.21 1.43 -17.97
C ASP A 219 8.89 0.72 -18.29
N LEU A 220 8.19 0.28 -17.25
CA LEU A 220 6.84 -0.27 -17.30
C LEU A 220 6.04 0.26 -16.12
N ASN A 221 5.01 1.07 -16.40
CA ASN A 221 4.08 1.63 -15.44
C ASN A 221 2.78 0.85 -15.44
N ILE A 222 2.55 0.02 -14.43
CA ILE A 222 1.35 -0.81 -14.31
C ILE A 222 0.55 -0.41 -13.08
N ALA A 223 -0.77 -0.59 -13.15
CA ALA A 223 -1.62 -0.26 -12.02
C ALA A 223 -2.62 -1.37 -11.68
N GLU A 224 -3.09 -1.39 -10.43
CA GLU A 224 -4.25 -2.21 -10.05
C GLU A 224 -5.56 -1.55 -10.53
N PRO A 225 -6.59 -2.34 -10.92
CA PRO A 225 -7.88 -1.81 -11.30
C PRO A 225 -8.49 -0.86 -10.27
N GLY A 226 -9.03 0.26 -10.76
CA GLY A 226 -9.69 1.26 -9.95
C GLY A 226 -8.78 2.06 -9.01
N ALA A 227 -7.46 1.92 -9.10
CA ALA A 227 -6.52 2.66 -8.27
C ALA A 227 -6.62 4.18 -8.56
N LEU A 228 -6.71 4.98 -7.50
CA LEU A 228 -6.65 6.43 -7.60
C LEU A 228 -5.20 6.87 -7.79
N ILE A 229 -4.90 7.46 -8.94
CA ILE A 229 -3.55 7.88 -9.31
C ILE A 229 -3.62 9.32 -9.84
N GLY A 230 -2.88 10.23 -9.23
CA GLY A 230 -2.87 11.62 -9.68
C GLY A 230 -2.06 12.53 -8.77
N PHE A 231 -1.83 13.77 -9.20
CA PHE A 231 -1.10 14.74 -8.37
C PHE A 231 -1.99 15.28 -7.25
N ALA A 232 -2.98 16.08 -7.57
CA ALA A 232 -3.95 16.55 -6.59
C ALA A 232 -5.12 15.56 -6.49
N GLY A 233 -5.60 15.30 -5.27
CA GLY A 233 -6.77 14.45 -5.08
C GLY A 233 -8.05 15.09 -5.70
N PRO A 234 -9.02 14.29 -6.15
CA PRO A 234 -10.24 14.77 -6.82
C PRO A 234 -10.95 15.88 -6.05
N ARG A 235 -11.09 15.73 -4.74
CA ARG A 235 -11.74 16.72 -3.88
C ARG A 235 -11.04 18.09 -3.92
N VAL A 236 -9.71 18.11 -3.95
CA VAL A 236 -8.93 19.36 -4.00
C VAL A 236 -9.14 20.05 -5.35
N ILE A 237 -9.12 19.27 -6.43
CA ILE A 237 -9.35 19.79 -7.78
C ILE A 237 -10.77 20.40 -7.87
N GLU A 238 -11.82 19.66 -7.49
CA GLU A 238 -13.21 20.12 -7.53
C GLU A 238 -13.43 21.40 -6.73
N GLN A 239 -12.82 21.49 -5.56
CA GLN A 239 -12.89 22.71 -4.73
C GLN A 239 -12.18 23.88 -5.38
N THR A 240 -11.08 23.65 -6.10
CA THR A 240 -10.29 24.70 -6.75
C THR A 240 -10.97 25.22 -8.01
N ILE A 241 -11.42 24.32 -8.89
CA ILE A 241 -12.06 24.68 -10.16
C ILE A 241 -13.59 24.92 -10.01
N ARG A 242 -14.17 24.58 -8.85
CA ARG A 242 -15.59 24.65 -8.53
C ARG A 242 -16.51 23.92 -9.53
N GLN A 243 -16.00 22.81 -10.06
CA GLN A 243 -16.71 21.94 -10.99
C GLN A 243 -16.56 20.47 -10.55
N LYS A 244 -17.56 19.65 -10.89
CA LYS A 244 -17.48 18.21 -10.69
C LYS A 244 -16.55 17.61 -11.74
N LEU A 245 -15.73 16.67 -11.31
CA LEU A 245 -14.86 15.92 -12.20
C LEU A 245 -15.67 14.88 -13.00
N PRO A 246 -15.23 14.52 -14.20
CA PRO A 246 -15.79 13.41 -14.95
C PRO A 246 -15.78 12.11 -14.12
N GLU A 247 -16.74 11.23 -14.39
CA GLU A 247 -16.73 9.89 -13.76
C GLU A 247 -15.49 9.12 -14.17
N GLY A 248 -14.87 8.43 -13.19
CA GLY A 248 -13.63 7.69 -13.42
C GLY A 248 -12.37 8.54 -13.51
N PHE A 249 -12.45 9.88 -13.36
CA PHE A 249 -11.27 10.74 -13.42
C PHE A 249 -10.19 10.29 -12.42
N GLN A 250 -8.94 10.22 -12.88
CA GLN A 250 -7.77 9.74 -12.12
C GLN A 250 -7.84 8.26 -11.66
N THR A 251 -8.73 7.45 -12.22
CA THR A 251 -8.62 5.99 -12.05
C THR A 251 -7.53 5.40 -12.93
N ALA A 252 -7.07 4.21 -12.61
CA ALA A 252 -6.09 3.49 -13.40
C ALA A 252 -6.55 3.32 -14.87
N GLU A 253 -7.82 3.02 -15.06
CA GLU A 253 -8.44 2.85 -16.39
C GLU A 253 -8.39 4.17 -17.18
N PHE A 254 -8.77 5.27 -16.55
CA PHE A 254 -8.68 6.60 -17.17
C PHE A 254 -7.25 6.94 -17.60
N LEU A 255 -6.27 6.62 -16.76
CA LEU A 255 -4.86 6.91 -17.06
C LEU A 255 -4.31 6.00 -18.17
N LEU A 256 -4.76 4.76 -18.25
CA LEU A 256 -4.42 3.85 -19.34
C LEU A 256 -4.93 4.41 -20.69
N GLU A 257 -6.19 4.84 -20.75
CA GLU A 257 -6.79 5.43 -21.95
C GLU A 257 -6.08 6.71 -22.40
N HIS A 258 -5.47 7.45 -21.45
CA HIS A 258 -4.75 8.68 -21.73
C HIS A 258 -3.22 8.50 -21.89
N GLY A 259 -2.75 7.26 -21.96
CA GLY A 259 -1.34 6.95 -22.24
C GLY A 259 -0.36 7.19 -21.08
N PHE A 260 -0.84 7.29 -19.85
CA PHE A 260 0.00 7.41 -18.65
C PHE A 260 0.43 6.06 -18.07
N LEU A 261 -0.28 4.99 -18.40
CA LEU A 261 0.02 3.63 -17.96
C LEU A 261 0.17 2.71 -19.16
N ASP A 262 0.99 1.66 -18.99
CA ASP A 262 1.17 0.61 -19.98
C ASP A 262 0.14 -0.50 -19.81
N ALA A 263 -0.31 -0.77 -18.58
CA ALA A 263 -1.33 -1.77 -18.30
C ALA A 263 -2.07 -1.54 -16.99
N VAL A 264 -3.33 -2.00 -16.95
CA VAL A 264 -4.09 -2.20 -15.71
C VAL A 264 -4.24 -3.68 -15.49
N VAL A 265 -3.65 -4.21 -14.40
CA VAL A 265 -3.50 -5.65 -14.17
C VAL A 265 -4.18 -6.05 -12.86
N PRO A 266 -5.17 -6.97 -12.89
CA PRO A 266 -5.79 -7.49 -11.69
C PRO A 266 -4.75 -8.14 -10.76
N ARG A 267 -4.92 -7.94 -9.45
CA ARG A 267 -3.97 -8.40 -8.42
C ARG A 267 -3.57 -9.86 -8.55
N LYS A 268 -4.49 -10.73 -8.93
CA LYS A 268 -4.23 -12.16 -9.11
C LYS A 268 -3.26 -12.48 -10.24
N GLU A 269 -3.16 -11.58 -11.21
CA GLU A 269 -2.38 -11.73 -12.43
C GLU A 269 -1.04 -11.00 -12.35
N LEU A 270 -0.88 -10.08 -11.36
CA LEU A 270 0.30 -9.22 -11.24
C LEU A 270 1.61 -9.99 -11.23
N LYS A 271 1.70 -11.08 -10.45
CA LYS A 271 2.94 -11.87 -10.36
C LYS A 271 3.31 -12.48 -11.71
N THR A 272 2.36 -13.07 -12.41
CA THR A 272 2.56 -13.64 -13.75
C THR A 272 2.93 -12.56 -14.76
N TYR A 273 2.25 -11.42 -14.72
CA TYR A 273 2.51 -10.30 -15.62
C TYR A 273 3.94 -9.76 -15.42
N ILE A 274 4.34 -9.50 -14.18
CA ILE A 274 5.69 -9.02 -13.85
C ILE A 274 6.75 -10.07 -14.21
N THR A 275 6.49 -11.37 -13.98
CA THR A 275 7.42 -12.45 -14.38
C THR A 275 7.68 -12.43 -15.89
N ASN A 276 6.63 -12.27 -16.69
CA ASN A 276 6.76 -12.20 -18.16
C ASN A 276 7.49 -10.92 -18.60
N ALA A 277 7.17 -9.78 -17.98
CA ALA A 277 7.86 -8.52 -18.26
C ALA A 277 9.36 -8.61 -17.95
N LEU A 278 9.72 -9.18 -16.80
CA LEU A 278 11.12 -9.41 -16.44
C LEU A 278 11.82 -10.36 -17.41
N GLY A 279 11.12 -11.39 -17.93
CA GLY A 279 11.63 -12.25 -19.00
C GLY A 279 11.95 -11.45 -20.25
N PHE A 280 11.06 -10.58 -20.68
CA PHE A 280 11.26 -9.75 -21.86
C PHE A 280 12.43 -8.76 -21.72
N PHE A 281 12.62 -8.17 -20.55
CA PHE A 281 13.69 -7.17 -20.32
C PHE A 281 15.06 -7.79 -20.06
N MET A 282 15.13 -9.03 -19.51
CA MET A 282 16.36 -9.59 -18.96
C MET A 282 16.92 -10.75 -19.76
N ASP A 283 16.14 -11.39 -20.64
CA ASP A 283 16.55 -12.48 -21.54
C ASP A 283 16.94 -11.89 -22.91
#